data_a466528d7772ad107804a97f94391ff5
#
_entry.id   a466528d7772ad107804a97f94391ff5
#
_cell.length_a   1.000
_cell.length_b   1.000
_cell.length_c   1.000
_cell.angle_alpha   90.00
_cell.angle_beta   90.00
_cell.angle_gamma   90.00
#
_symmetry.space_group_name_H-M   'P 1'
#
loop_
_entity.id
_entity.type
_entity.pdbx_description
1 polymer ?
#
loop_
_entity_poly.entity_id
_entity_poly.type
_entity_poly.pdbx_seq_one_letter_code
_entity_poly.pdbx_strand_id
1 'polypeptide(L)'
;MKKIVYFSGEWCAPCKVMLPLVKEATKKHKVPLEIYDTENDDKLAIQMGVIQLPTIIRVEDGVEMRRMVGLHPKYEVEKFVSAS
;
A
#
# COMPACT_ATOMS: atom_id res chain seq x y z
N MET A 1 2.84 -11.78 -11.40
CA MET A 1 3.76 -11.38 -10.34
C MET A 1 3.06 -10.43 -9.38
N LYS A 2 3.10 -10.71 -8.09
CA LYS A 2 2.42 -9.93 -7.07
C LYS A 2 3.31 -8.79 -6.57
N LYS A 3 2.74 -7.62 -6.38
CA LYS A 3 3.42 -6.51 -5.72
C LYS A 3 2.43 -5.70 -4.88
N ILE A 4 2.96 -4.96 -3.94
CA ILE A 4 2.19 -4.03 -3.11
C ILE A 4 2.57 -2.62 -3.51
N VAL A 5 1.56 -1.79 -3.75
CA VAL A 5 1.73 -0.37 -4.05
C VAL A 5 1.17 0.42 -2.87
N TYR A 6 1.98 1.29 -2.31
CA TYR A 6 1.66 2.06 -1.11
C TYR A 6 1.65 3.55 -1.42
N PHE A 7 0.50 4.18 -1.26
CA PHE A 7 0.38 5.63 -1.44
C PHE A 7 0.39 6.32 -0.09
N SER A 8 1.28 7.28 0.04
CA SER A 8 1.54 8.02 1.28
C SER A 8 1.53 9.52 1.03
N GLY A 9 1.58 10.30 2.08
CA GLY A 9 1.72 11.75 2.03
C GLY A 9 2.56 12.23 3.19
N GLU A 10 3.25 13.34 2.99
CA GLU A 10 4.16 13.89 3.99
C GLU A 10 3.45 14.22 5.31
N TRP A 11 2.24 14.74 5.22
CA TRP A 11 1.48 15.21 6.37
C TRP A 11 0.46 14.19 6.87
N CYS A 12 0.65 12.94 6.51
CA CYS A 12 -0.29 11.86 6.84
C CYS A 12 0.22 11.06 8.04
N ALA A 13 -0.30 11.33 9.22
CA ALA A 13 0.07 10.60 10.43
C ALA A 13 -0.25 9.10 10.32
N PRO A 14 -1.45 8.69 9.85
CA PRO A 14 -1.73 7.27 9.65
C PRO A 14 -0.76 6.58 8.69
N CYS A 15 -0.26 7.30 7.69
CA CYS A 15 0.72 6.74 6.76
C CYS A 15 2.01 6.35 7.47
N LYS A 16 2.44 7.17 8.44
CA LYS A 16 3.65 6.90 9.21
C LYS A 16 3.49 5.67 10.12
N VAL A 17 2.28 5.43 10.59
CA VAL A 17 1.98 4.26 11.42
C VAL A 17 1.94 2.99 10.56
N MET A 18 1.30 3.08 9.40
CA MET A 18 1.11 1.91 8.53
C MET A 18 2.36 1.48 7.79
N LEU A 19 3.23 2.41 7.43
CA LEU A 19 4.39 2.09 6.60
C LEU A 19 5.30 1.02 7.21
N PRO A 20 5.65 1.07 8.50
CA PRO A 20 6.46 0.00 9.10
C PRO A 20 5.77 -1.36 9.03
N LEU A 21 4.45 -1.41 9.21
CA LEU A 21 3.70 -2.66 9.14
C LEU A 21 3.72 -3.25 7.74
N VAL A 22 3.57 -2.39 6.72
CA VAL A 22 3.60 -2.82 5.33
C VAL A 22 5.00 -3.28 4.93
N LYS A 23 6.04 -2.54 5.35
CA LYS A 23 7.43 -2.92 5.08
C LYS A 23 7.77 -4.27 5.69
N GLU A 24 7.36 -4.48 6.94
CA GLU A 24 7.61 -5.76 7.63
C GLU A 24 6.91 -6.91 6.93
N ALA A 25 5.63 -6.74 6.58
CA ALA A 25 4.85 -7.78 5.93
C ALA A 25 5.40 -8.13 4.54
N THR A 26 5.73 -7.12 3.74
CA THR A 26 6.26 -7.35 2.39
C THR A 26 7.64 -8.01 2.43
N LYS A 27 8.47 -7.63 3.39
CA LYS A 27 9.78 -8.27 3.59
C LYS A 27 9.61 -9.73 4.00
N LYS A 28 8.74 -9.99 4.98
CA LYS A 28 8.48 -11.34 5.48
C LYS A 28 7.98 -12.27 4.40
N HIS A 29 7.07 -11.80 3.58
CA HIS A 29 6.45 -12.61 2.53
C HIS A 29 7.13 -12.47 1.17
N LYS A 30 8.23 -11.73 1.11
CA LYS A 30 9.04 -11.54 -0.11
C LYS A 30 8.22 -10.99 -1.27
N VAL A 31 7.39 -9.99 -0.99
CA VAL A 31 6.57 -9.31 -1.98
C VAL A 31 7.19 -7.95 -2.28
N PRO A 32 7.41 -7.60 -3.55
CA PRO A 32 7.91 -6.27 -3.90
C PRO A 32 6.99 -5.18 -3.40
N LEU A 33 7.57 -4.08 -2.92
CA LEU A 33 6.85 -2.93 -2.41
C LEU A 33 7.27 -1.68 -3.17
N GLU A 34 6.29 -0.96 -3.72
CA GLU A 34 6.50 0.35 -4.35
C GLU A 34 5.81 1.40 -3.48
N ILE A 35 6.55 2.44 -3.13
CA ILE A 35 6.04 3.52 -2.27
C ILE A 35 5.98 4.79 -3.11
N TYR A 36 4.82 5.43 -3.12
CA TYR A 36 4.59 6.68 -3.84
C TYR A 36 4.10 7.75 -2.88
N ASP A 37 4.67 8.95 -3.01
CA ASP A 37 4.23 10.14 -2.30
C ASP A 37 3.25 10.86 -3.23
N THR A 38 2.01 11.05 -2.78
CA THR A 38 0.98 11.63 -3.63
C THR A 38 1.27 13.08 -4.04
N GLU A 39 2.15 13.78 -3.32
CA GLU A 39 2.55 15.13 -3.71
C GLU A 39 3.44 15.11 -4.94
N ASN A 40 4.30 14.09 -5.07
CA ASN A 40 5.21 13.94 -6.20
C ASN A 40 4.63 13.08 -7.32
N ASP A 41 3.77 12.13 -6.96
CA ASP A 41 3.22 11.15 -7.88
C ASP A 41 1.69 11.29 -8.01
N ASP A 42 1.22 12.52 -8.07
CA ASP A 42 -0.22 12.82 -8.10
C ASP A 42 -0.93 12.21 -9.30
N LYS A 43 -0.27 12.16 -10.46
CA LYS A 43 -0.86 11.57 -11.67
C LYS A 43 -1.19 10.10 -11.46
N LEU A 44 -0.27 9.35 -10.87
CA LEU A 44 -0.48 7.93 -10.62
C LEU A 44 -1.61 7.72 -9.60
N ALA A 45 -1.62 8.54 -8.55
CA ALA A 45 -2.67 8.48 -7.53
C ALA A 45 -4.05 8.73 -8.16
N ILE A 46 -4.15 9.74 -9.04
CA ILE A 46 -5.40 10.05 -9.73
C ILE A 46 -5.81 8.88 -10.64
N GLN A 47 -4.87 8.33 -11.40
CA GLN A 47 -5.15 7.21 -12.29
C GLN A 47 -5.67 5.99 -11.54
N MET A 48 -5.16 5.75 -10.35
CA MET A 48 -5.57 4.61 -9.53
C MET A 48 -6.73 4.92 -8.60
N GLY A 49 -7.31 6.12 -8.69
CA GLY A 49 -8.47 6.50 -7.89
C GLY A 49 -8.18 6.59 -6.40
N VAL A 50 -6.98 7.02 -6.02
CA VAL A 50 -6.59 7.18 -4.63
C VAL A 50 -7.13 8.51 -4.11
N ILE A 51 -8.03 8.45 -3.13
CA ILE A 51 -8.66 9.64 -2.55
C ILE A 51 -8.40 9.78 -1.05
N GLN A 52 -7.91 8.75 -0.40
CA GLN A 52 -7.57 8.75 1.03
C GLN A 52 -6.19 8.14 1.23
N LEU A 53 -5.52 8.54 2.31
CA LEU A 53 -4.18 8.04 2.64
C LEU A 53 -4.17 7.45 4.05
N PRO A 54 -3.41 6.38 4.26
CA PRO A 54 -2.70 5.61 3.25
C PRO A 54 -3.64 4.74 2.41
N THR A 55 -3.30 4.50 1.16
CA THR A 55 -3.96 3.51 0.33
C THR A 55 -2.93 2.45 -0.06
N ILE A 56 -3.26 1.20 0.19
CA ILE A 56 -2.39 0.05 -0.06
C ILE A 56 -3.09 -0.83 -1.09
N ILE A 57 -2.43 -1.08 -2.21
CA ILE A 57 -3.04 -1.81 -3.32
C ILE A 57 -2.23 -3.06 -3.59
N ARG A 58 -2.90 -4.21 -3.66
CA ARG A 58 -2.28 -5.44 -4.10
C ARG A 58 -2.52 -5.61 -5.59
N VAL A 59 -1.44 -5.69 -6.35
CA VAL A 59 -1.46 -5.81 -7.81
C VAL A 59 -0.86 -7.15 -8.18
N GLU A 60 -1.52 -7.89 -9.08
CA GLU A 60 -1.02 -9.15 -9.60
C GLU A 60 -1.10 -9.11 -11.12
N ASP A 61 0.05 -9.30 -11.76
CA ASP A 61 0.18 -9.28 -13.22
C ASP A 61 -0.43 -8.02 -13.84
N GLY A 62 -0.19 -6.87 -13.21
CA GLY A 62 -0.67 -5.59 -13.69
C GLY A 62 -2.12 -5.27 -13.37
N VAL A 63 -2.81 -6.15 -12.64
CA VAL A 63 -4.24 -5.97 -12.29
C VAL A 63 -4.39 -5.70 -10.81
N GLU A 64 -5.15 -4.66 -10.47
CA GLU A 64 -5.49 -4.41 -9.07
C GLU A 64 -6.42 -5.51 -8.57
N MET A 65 -5.99 -6.22 -7.54
CA MET A 65 -6.78 -7.32 -6.96
C MET A 65 -7.60 -6.84 -5.78
N ARG A 66 -7.01 -6.09 -4.88
CA ARG A 66 -7.68 -5.55 -3.70
C ARG A 66 -6.96 -4.32 -3.22
N ARG A 67 -7.66 -3.48 -2.44
CA ARG A 67 -7.04 -2.34 -1.77
C ARG A 67 -7.51 -2.25 -0.33
N MET A 68 -6.68 -1.62 0.48
CA MET A 68 -6.90 -1.38 1.89
C MET A 68 -6.64 0.10 2.13
N VAL A 69 -7.53 0.78 2.84
CA VAL A 69 -7.44 2.22 3.08
C VAL A 69 -7.45 2.50 4.57
N GLY A 70 -6.57 3.40 5.01
CA GLY A 70 -6.52 3.85 6.39
C GLY A 70 -5.75 2.92 7.31
N LEU A 71 -6.03 3.04 8.61
CA LEU A 71 -5.36 2.26 9.64
C LEU A 71 -5.97 0.86 9.77
N HIS A 72 -5.10 -0.13 9.81
CA HIS A 72 -5.48 -1.52 10.02
C HIS A 72 -4.46 -2.18 10.94
N PRO A 73 -4.89 -3.12 11.78
CA PRO A 73 -3.95 -3.81 12.66
C PRO A 73 -2.98 -4.70 11.88
N LYS A 74 -1.87 -5.02 12.53
CA LYS A 74 -0.79 -5.78 11.93
C LYS A 74 -1.26 -7.08 11.26
N TYR A 75 -2.15 -7.83 11.93
CA TYR A 75 -2.59 -9.12 11.38
C TYR A 75 -3.38 -8.96 10.07
N GLU A 76 -4.13 -7.86 9.93
CA GLU A 76 -4.85 -7.58 8.69
C GLU A 76 -3.88 -7.20 7.56
N VAL A 77 -2.85 -6.42 7.88
CA VAL A 77 -1.83 -6.04 6.92
C VAL A 77 -1.08 -7.27 6.41
N GLU A 78 -0.67 -8.14 7.32
CA GLU A 78 0.01 -9.38 6.95
C GLU A 78 -0.87 -10.27 6.07
N LYS A 79 -2.12 -10.42 6.43
CA LYS A 79 -3.09 -11.21 5.68
C LYS A 79 -3.30 -10.63 4.28
N PHE A 80 -3.39 -9.31 4.18
CA PHE A 80 -3.56 -8.60 2.92
C PHE A 80 -2.37 -8.83 1.99
N VAL A 81 -1.16 -8.73 2.52
CA VAL A 81 0.08 -8.89 1.74
C VAL A 81 0.28 -10.34 1.33
N SER A 82 0.00 -11.29 2.21
CA SER A 82 0.25 -12.71 1.96
C SER A 82 -0.84 -13.41 1.15
N ALA A 83 -2.00 -12.80 1.00
CA ALA A 83 -3.12 -13.42 0.28
C ALA A 83 -2.76 -13.67 -1.19
N SER A 84 -3.32 -14.71 -1.73
CA SER A 84 -3.10 -15.10 -3.12
C SER A 84 -4.40 -15.14 -3.89
#